data_44ed6377d12485a5c976af311e3a2de2
#
_entry.id   44ed6377d12485a5c976af311e3a2de2
#
_cell.length_a   1.000
_cell.length_b   1.000
_cell.length_c   1.000
_cell.angle_alpha   90.00
_cell.angle_beta   90.00
_cell.angle_gamma   90.00
#
_symmetry.space_group_name_H-M   'P 1'
#
loop_
_entity.id
_entity.type
_entity.pdbx_description
1 polymer ?
#
loop_
_entity_poly.entity_id
_entity_poly.type
_entity_poly.pdbx_seq_one_letter_code
_entity_poly.pdbx_strand_id
1 'polypeptide(L)'
;MILRLLLCAFALLAPARAADPVVALKDGDTVVLLGDTFFERDYNYGHVETLLTAAAGKDMRFRNLGWSGDTPRCESRSYFGPPAEGFDRLTKQLAEIKPTVVIACYGAADSFNGEAGLKDFIAAYGKLLDMLKATGATVVLMSPPAASADTTRWPSLEGHAARQALYRDAIRELAKARSLAFADLLAATQGVKTTTVNGVTFTESDYRALAPAVVQSLGLTLDPAALSSAQSNVPLQKAVLEKNRLFFHRWRPQNEIYLFGARKHEQGNNGVEIPQFDPMVAEKEKEIAKLKK
;
A
#
# COMPACT_ATOMS: atom_id res chain seq x y z
N MET A 1 -59.75 19.46 -32.31
CA MET A 1 -59.31 19.48 -30.88
C MET A 1 -58.62 18.15 -30.61
N ILE A 2 -57.28 18.11 -30.75
CA ILE A 2 -56.51 16.88 -30.64
C ILE A 2 -55.78 16.93 -29.28
N LEU A 3 -56.16 16.03 -28.36
CA LEU A 3 -55.65 15.86 -27.02
C LEU A 3 -54.32 15.08 -27.11
N ARG A 4 -53.16 15.72 -26.85
CA ARG A 4 -51.87 15.06 -26.76
C ARG A 4 -51.69 14.52 -25.32
N LEU A 5 -51.71 13.20 -25.16
CA LEU A 5 -51.25 12.53 -23.94
C LEU A 5 -49.72 12.61 -23.85
N LEU A 6 -49.21 13.31 -22.83
CA LEU A 6 -47.80 13.21 -22.41
C LEU A 6 -47.64 11.94 -21.56
N LEU A 7 -46.95 10.93 -22.07
CA LEU A 7 -46.44 9.79 -21.28
C LEU A 7 -45.19 10.26 -20.54
N CYS A 8 -45.27 10.50 -19.24
CA CYS A 8 -44.08 10.64 -18.39
C CYS A 8 -43.48 9.24 -18.11
N ALA A 9 -42.39 8.93 -18.77
CA ALA A 9 -41.61 7.76 -18.42
C ALA A 9 -40.84 7.98 -17.11
N PHE A 10 -41.33 7.38 -16.03
CA PHE A 10 -40.59 7.28 -14.78
C PHE A 10 -39.46 6.25 -14.98
N ALA A 11 -38.22 6.70 -15.18
CA ALA A 11 -37.05 5.85 -15.11
C ALA A 11 -36.87 5.46 -13.65
N LEU A 12 -37.17 4.21 -13.32
CA LEU A 12 -36.79 3.57 -12.07
C LEU A 12 -35.27 3.47 -12.02
N LEU A 13 -34.63 4.40 -11.32
CA LEU A 13 -33.22 4.24 -10.92
C LEU A 13 -33.16 3.03 -9.97
N ALA A 14 -32.71 1.89 -10.49
CA ALA A 14 -32.34 0.74 -9.66
C ALA A 14 -31.23 1.20 -8.70
N PRO A 15 -31.32 0.86 -7.41
CA PRO A 15 -30.23 1.18 -6.48
C PRO A 15 -28.94 0.53 -7.01
N ALA A 16 -27.89 1.33 -7.18
CA ALA A 16 -26.58 0.83 -7.54
C ALA A 16 -26.17 -0.17 -6.46
N ARG A 17 -26.10 -1.46 -6.84
CA ARG A 17 -25.57 -2.51 -5.97
C ARG A 17 -24.13 -2.14 -5.65
N ALA A 18 -23.80 -2.02 -4.36
CA ALA A 18 -22.42 -1.87 -3.95
C ALA A 18 -21.59 -3.00 -4.61
N ALA A 19 -20.54 -2.63 -5.30
CA ALA A 19 -19.65 -3.64 -5.88
C ALA A 19 -19.10 -4.52 -4.75
N ASP A 20 -18.98 -5.82 -5.01
CA ASP A 20 -18.37 -6.72 -4.03
C ASP A 20 -16.95 -6.23 -3.70
N PRO A 21 -16.51 -6.32 -2.43
CA PRO A 21 -15.20 -5.82 -2.04
C PRO A 21 -14.10 -6.54 -2.83
N VAL A 22 -13.11 -5.78 -3.30
CA VAL A 22 -11.96 -6.32 -4.02
C VAL A 22 -11.19 -7.33 -3.15
N VAL A 23 -11.23 -7.14 -1.83
CA VAL A 23 -10.65 -8.06 -0.86
C VAL A 23 -11.63 -8.34 0.28
N ALA A 24 -11.86 -9.64 0.55
CA ALA A 24 -12.64 -10.08 1.70
C ALA A 24 -11.73 -10.22 2.93
N LEU A 25 -11.64 -9.16 3.72
CA LEU A 25 -10.87 -9.18 4.97
C LEU A 25 -11.60 -9.95 6.06
N LYS A 26 -10.86 -10.72 6.85
CA LYS A 26 -11.38 -11.58 7.92
C LYS A 26 -10.79 -11.15 9.27
N ASP A 27 -11.51 -11.44 10.33
CA ASP A 27 -11.02 -11.23 11.68
C ASP A 27 -9.75 -12.06 11.93
N GLY A 28 -8.74 -11.43 12.52
CA GLY A 28 -7.44 -12.05 12.75
C GLY A 28 -6.46 -11.97 11.56
N ASP A 29 -6.84 -11.40 10.41
CA ASP A 29 -5.95 -11.28 9.26
C ASP A 29 -4.66 -10.52 9.60
N THR A 30 -3.57 -10.98 8.99
CA THR A 30 -2.29 -10.27 8.93
C THR A 30 -2.12 -9.72 7.50
N VAL A 31 -2.33 -8.41 7.36
CA VAL A 31 -2.31 -7.71 6.08
C VAL A 31 -0.96 -7.06 5.87
N VAL A 32 -0.24 -7.45 4.84
CA VAL A 32 1.02 -6.82 4.42
C VAL A 32 0.71 -5.76 3.37
N LEU A 33 1.14 -4.52 3.63
CA LEU A 33 1.21 -3.44 2.65
C LEU A 33 2.60 -3.51 2.02
N LEU A 34 2.69 -4.11 0.83
CA LEU A 34 3.92 -4.31 0.10
C LEU A 34 4.01 -3.33 -1.07
N GLY A 35 5.12 -2.64 -1.23
CA GLY A 35 5.25 -1.71 -2.35
C GLY A 35 6.45 -0.78 -2.23
N ASP A 36 6.34 0.30 -2.97
CA ASP A 36 7.36 1.32 -3.10
C ASP A 36 7.18 2.48 -2.08
N THR A 37 7.62 3.65 -2.47
CA THR A 37 7.61 4.89 -1.69
C THR A 37 6.22 5.25 -1.14
N PHE A 38 5.13 4.89 -1.84
CA PHE A 38 3.80 5.26 -1.39
C PHE A 38 3.45 4.61 -0.04
N PHE A 39 3.58 3.31 0.09
CA PHE A 39 3.34 2.64 1.37
C PHE A 39 4.42 2.95 2.39
N GLU A 40 5.70 3.01 1.97
CA GLU A 40 6.79 3.28 2.91
C GLU A 40 6.60 4.62 3.61
N ARG A 41 6.23 5.66 2.88
CA ARG A 41 6.07 6.99 3.46
C ARG A 41 4.88 7.15 4.40
N ASP A 42 3.82 6.35 4.24
CA ASP A 42 2.72 6.33 5.21
C ASP A 42 3.19 5.90 6.61
N TYR A 43 4.33 5.22 6.72
CA TYR A 43 5.02 4.97 7.98
C TYR A 43 5.21 6.26 8.83
N ASN A 44 5.43 7.41 8.20
CA ASN A 44 5.63 8.67 8.89
C ASN A 44 4.32 9.38 9.25
N TYR A 45 3.20 9.01 8.62
CA TYR A 45 1.95 9.74 8.71
C TYR A 45 0.78 8.90 9.22
N GLY A 46 0.75 7.60 8.91
CA GLY A 46 -0.21 6.62 9.40
C GLY A 46 -1.65 6.81 8.90
N HIS A 47 -1.91 7.68 7.92
CA HIS A 47 -3.26 7.98 7.46
C HIS A 47 -3.90 6.80 6.74
N VAL A 48 -3.16 6.11 5.88
CA VAL A 48 -3.67 4.96 5.12
C VAL A 48 -4.04 3.83 6.07
N GLU A 49 -3.11 3.43 6.96
CA GLU A 49 -3.37 2.33 7.89
C GLU A 49 -4.48 2.67 8.89
N THR A 50 -4.55 3.92 9.38
CA THR A 50 -5.62 4.35 10.30
C THR A 50 -6.99 4.18 9.66
N LEU A 51 -7.16 4.61 8.40
CA LEU A 51 -8.44 4.46 7.71
C LEU A 51 -8.73 3.01 7.33
N LEU A 52 -7.74 2.23 6.93
CA LEU A 52 -7.92 0.79 6.69
C LEU A 52 -8.35 0.07 7.97
N THR A 53 -7.76 0.41 9.11
CA THR A 53 -8.13 -0.14 10.42
C THR A 53 -9.58 0.18 10.78
N ALA A 54 -10.03 1.40 10.55
CA ALA A 54 -11.41 1.81 10.80
C ALA A 54 -12.39 1.13 9.83
N ALA A 55 -12.06 1.12 8.52
CA ALA A 55 -12.93 0.58 7.48
C ALA A 55 -13.11 -0.94 7.57
N ALA A 56 -12.10 -1.65 8.01
CA ALA A 56 -12.17 -3.09 8.14
C ALA A 56 -13.13 -3.56 9.25
N GLY A 57 -13.30 -2.77 10.32
CA GLY A 57 -14.22 -3.07 11.42
C GLY A 57 -13.90 -4.35 12.20
N LYS A 58 -12.77 -4.99 11.95
CA LYS A 58 -12.32 -6.27 12.47
C LYS A 58 -10.95 -6.17 13.12
N ASP A 59 -10.60 -7.13 13.97
CA ASP A 59 -9.27 -7.19 14.56
C ASP A 59 -8.28 -7.73 13.54
N MET A 60 -7.48 -6.82 12.98
CA MET A 60 -6.47 -7.12 11.97
C MET A 60 -5.12 -6.56 12.37
N ARG A 61 -4.09 -7.15 11.81
CA ARG A 61 -2.71 -6.71 11.98
C ARG A 61 -2.18 -6.22 10.65
N PHE A 62 -1.79 -4.95 10.60
CA PHE A 62 -1.14 -4.39 9.42
C PHE A 62 0.38 -4.42 9.56
N ARG A 63 1.07 -4.76 8.47
CA ARG A 63 2.53 -4.83 8.38
C ARG A 63 2.97 -4.04 7.15
N ASN A 64 3.49 -2.84 7.38
CA ASN A 64 3.98 -2.01 6.28
C ASN A 64 5.38 -2.48 5.88
N LEU A 65 5.50 -3.12 4.72
CA LEU A 65 6.73 -3.51 4.06
C LEU A 65 7.04 -2.65 2.83
N GLY A 66 6.49 -1.44 2.74
CA GLY A 66 6.88 -0.48 1.73
C GLY A 66 8.36 -0.14 1.83
N TRP A 67 8.99 0.16 0.69
CA TRP A 67 10.40 0.53 0.63
C TRP A 67 10.63 1.57 -0.46
N SER A 68 11.15 2.75 -0.09
CA SER A 68 11.32 3.87 -1.02
C SER A 68 12.13 3.47 -2.25
N GLY A 69 11.61 3.82 -3.42
CA GLY A 69 12.24 3.54 -4.70
C GLY A 69 12.28 2.07 -5.11
N ASP A 70 11.56 1.19 -4.38
CA ASP A 70 11.54 -0.24 -4.70
C ASP A 70 10.72 -0.53 -5.96
N THR A 71 11.03 -1.65 -6.58
CA THR A 71 10.34 -2.20 -7.74
C THR A 71 9.99 -3.66 -7.48
N PRO A 72 9.23 -4.33 -8.34
CA PRO A 72 8.99 -5.77 -8.19
C PRO A 72 10.25 -6.66 -8.22
N ARG A 73 11.42 -6.08 -8.52
CA ARG A 73 12.72 -6.77 -8.43
C ARG A 73 13.31 -6.77 -7.04
N CYS A 74 12.77 -5.95 -6.12
CA CYS A 74 13.22 -5.80 -4.74
C CYS A 74 14.67 -5.29 -4.59
N GLU A 75 15.23 -4.63 -5.60
CA GLU A 75 16.63 -4.19 -5.59
C GLU A 75 16.93 -3.12 -4.53
N SER A 76 15.97 -2.28 -4.18
CA SER A 76 16.14 -1.28 -3.11
C SER A 76 16.27 -1.91 -1.72
N ARG A 77 15.92 -3.19 -1.58
CA ARG A 77 16.03 -3.95 -0.32
C ARG A 77 17.40 -4.59 -0.15
N SER A 78 18.25 -4.55 -1.17
CA SER A 78 19.66 -4.93 -1.08
C SER A 78 20.46 -3.77 -0.51
N TYR A 79 21.15 -3.94 0.62
CA TYR A 79 21.93 -2.85 1.21
C TYR A 79 23.24 -2.64 0.42
N PHE A 80 24.16 -3.60 0.52
CA PHE A 80 25.49 -3.55 -0.12
C PHE A 80 25.75 -4.77 -0.99
N GLY A 81 24.80 -5.70 -1.02
CA GLY A 81 24.88 -6.93 -1.79
C GLY A 81 24.32 -6.81 -3.21
N PRO A 82 24.30 -7.90 -3.96
CA PRO A 82 23.71 -7.95 -5.28
C PRO A 82 22.17 -7.74 -5.19
N PRO A 83 21.53 -7.30 -6.29
CA PRO A 83 20.07 -7.07 -6.31
C PRO A 83 19.22 -8.26 -5.83
N ALA A 84 19.67 -9.50 -6.05
CA ALA A 84 19.00 -10.71 -5.60
C ALA A 84 18.86 -10.79 -4.07
N GLU A 85 19.75 -10.17 -3.30
CA GLU A 85 19.68 -10.15 -1.84
C GLU A 85 18.40 -9.49 -1.33
N GLY A 86 17.92 -8.45 -2.02
CA GLY A 86 16.67 -7.78 -1.66
C GLY A 86 15.46 -8.70 -1.78
N PHE A 87 15.44 -9.53 -2.82
CA PHE A 87 14.39 -10.52 -3.02
C PHE A 87 14.42 -11.62 -1.95
N ASP A 88 15.61 -12.12 -1.60
CA ASP A 88 15.80 -13.10 -0.54
C ASP A 88 15.42 -12.54 0.83
N ARG A 89 15.73 -11.26 1.09
CA ARG A 89 15.33 -10.55 2.31
C ARG A 89 13.81 -10.50 2.43
N LEU A 90 13.10 -10.07 1.39
CA LEU A 90 11.65 -10.04 1.39
C LEU A 90 11.05 -11.44 1.61
N THR A 91 11.61 -12.46 0.96
CA THR A 91 11.17 -13.85 1.13
C THR A 91 11.26 -14.29 2.60
N LYS A 92 12.39 -14.01 3.27
CA LYS A 92 12.58 -14.32 4.70
C LYS A 92 11.60 -13.54 5.58
N GLN A 93 11.41 -12.25 5.32
CA GLN A 93 10.48 -11.42 6.06
C GLN A 93 9.04 -11.96 5.97
N LEU A 94 8.57 -12.32 4.79
CA LEU A 94 7.24 -12.87 4.60
C LEU A 94 7.07 -14.25 5.25
N ALA A 95 8.11 -15.08 5.25
CA ALA A 95 8.09 -16.39 5.93
C ALA A 95 7.92 -16.25 7.45
N GLU A 96 8.50 -15.20 8.06
CA GLU A 96 8.35 -14.93 9.50
C GLU A 96 7.01 -14.24 9.81
N ILE A 97 6.58 -13.26 9.01
CA ILE A 97 5.34 -12.51 9.20
C ILE A 97 4.10 -13.39 8.99
N LYS A 98 4.18 -14.35 8.06
CA LYS A 98 3.07 -15.26 7.68
C LYS A 98 1.79 -14.48 7.34
N PRO A 99 1.82 -13.63 6.31
CA PRO A 99 0.65 -12.85 5.92
C PRO A 99 -0.50 -13.74 5.49
N THR A 100 -1.73 -13.31 5.77
CA THR A 100 -2.95 -13.90 5.20
C THR A 100 -3.44 -13.12 3.99
N VAL A 101 -3.08 -11.82 3.92
CA VAL A 101 -3.37 -10.93 2.81
C VAL A 101 -2.14 -10.10 2.48
N VAL A 102 -1.84 -9.94 1.18
CA VAL A 102 -0.80 -9.03 0.69
C VAL A 102 -1.43 -8.05 -0.31
N ILE A 103 -1.33 -6.77 -0.03
CA ILE A 103 -1.69 -5.69 -0.95
C ILE A 103 -0.39 -5.18 -1.57
N ALA A 104 -0.18 -5.50 -2.86
CA ALA A 104 1.06 -5.17 -3.56
C ALA A 104 0.84 -3.96 -4.49
N CYS A 105 1.53 -2.85 -4.20
CA CYS A 105 1.42 -1.58 -4.92
C CYS A 105 2.79 -1.17 -5.48
N TYR A 106 3.03 -1.50 -6.74
CA TYR A 106 4.26 -1.17 -7.48
C TYR A 106 3.92 -0.50 -8.81
N GLY A 107 4.93 0.12 -9.43
CA GLY A 107 4.83 0.68 -10.77
C GLY A 107 4.96 2.21 -10.81
N ALA A 108 5.00 2.91 -9.66
CA ALA A 108 5.22 4.36 -9.67
C ALA A 108 6.63 4.69 -10.19
N ALA A 109 7.67 4.04 -9.65
CA ALA A 109 9.04 4.22 -10.10
C ALA A 109 9.25 3.67 -11.52
N ASP A 110 8.75 2.44 -11.79
CA ASP A 110 8.93 1.78 -13.09
C ASP A 110 8.28 2.56 -14.24
N SER A 111 7.17 3.28 -14.00
CA SER A 111 6.46 4.03 -15.06
C SER A 111 7.30 5.13 -15.71
N PHE A 112 8.38 5.59 -15.07
CA PHE A 112 9.33 6.52 -15.67
C PHE A 112 10.08 5.92 -16.87
N ASN A 113 10.20 4.59 -16.94
CA ASN A 113 10.82 3.88 -18.07
C ASN A 113 9.91 3.79 -19.30
N GLY A 114 8.65 4.27 -19.20
CA GLY A 114 7.70 4.28 -20.30
C GLY A 114 7.43 2.88 -20.86
N GLU A 115 7.06 2.82 -22.14
CA GLU A 115 6.74 1.55 -22.81
C GLU A 115 7.94 0.59 -22.89
N ALA A 116 9.15 1.13 -23.03
CA ALA A 116 10.37 0.32 -23.11
C ALA A 116 10.62 -0.56 -21.86
N GLY A 117 10.25 -0.06 -20.67
CA GLY A 117 10.43 -0.78 -19.42
C GLY A 117 9.33 -1.79 -19.08
N LEU A 118 8.21 -1.75 -19.82
CA LEU A 118 6.99 -2.48 -19.45
C LEU A 118 7.17 -4.00 -19.43
N LYS A 119 7.85 -4.56 -20.44
CA LYS A 119 8.10 -6.00 -20.54
C LYS A 119 8.88 -6.52 -19.33
N ASP A 120 9.93 -5.81 -18.96
CA ASP A 120 10.79 -6.20 -17.84
C ASP A 120 10.08 -6.03 -16.49
N PHE A 121 9.26 -4.99 -16.36
CA PHE A 121 8.40 -4.77 -15.20
C PHE A 121 7.44 -5.94 -14.98
N ILE A 122 6.70 -6.36 -16.03
CA ILE A 122 5.75 -7.46 -15.96
C ILE A 122 6.45 -8.79 -15.65
N ALA A 123 7.61 -9.04 -16.25
CA ALA A 123 8.41 -10.23 -15.96
C ALA A 123 8.87 -10.27 -14.49
N ALA A 124 9.34 -9.14 -13.97
CA ALA A 124 9.75 -9.01 -12.57
C ALA A 124 8.56 -9.17 -11.60
N TYR A 125 7.42 -8.54 -11.92
CA TYR A 125 6.22 -8.67 -11.11
C TYR A 125 5.70 -10.11 -11.10
N GLY A 126 5.78 -10.81 -12.24
CA GLY A 126 5.45 -12.24 -12.33
C GLY A 126 6.26 -13.09 -11.34
N LYS A 127 7.59 -12.86 -11.26
CA LYS A 127 8.46 -13.55 -10.29
C LYS A 127 8.10 -13.22 -8.84
N LEU A 128 7.80 -11.94 -8.55
CA LEU A 128 7.33 -11.53 -7.22
C LEU A 128 6.04 -12.26 -6.86
N LEU A 129 5.08 -12.36 -7.78
CA LEU A 129 3.82 -13.06 -7.56
C LEU A 129 4.00 -14.57 -7.32
N ASP A 130 4.96 -15.20 -8.00
CA ASP A 130 5.28 -16.61 -7.77
C ASP A 130 5.81 -16.82 -6.34
N MET A 131 6.63 -15.91 -5.83
CA MET A 131 7.10 -15.93 -4.44
C MET A 131 5.95 -15.65 -3.46
N LEU A 132 5.09 -14.66 -3.72
CA LEU A 132 3.95 -14.34 -2.86
C LEU A 132 2.96 -15.52 -2.80
N LYS A 133 2.73 -16.23 -3.91
CA LYS A 133 1.88 -17.42 -3.94
C LYS A 133 2.37 -18.50 -2.96
N ALA A 134 3.67 -18.65 -2.78
CA ALA A 134 4.25 -19.62 -1.86
C ALA A 134 3.93 -19.33 -0.38
N THR A 135 3.52 -18.10 -0.04
CA THR A 135 3.09 -17.74 1.33
C THR A 135 1.69 -18.26 1.67
N GLY A 136 0.88 -18.62 0.68
CA GLY A 136 -0.53 -18.97 0.85
C GLY A 136 -1.46 -17.78 1.08
N ALA A 137 -0.94 -16.54 1.05
CA ALA A 137 -1.74 -15.33 1.26
C ALA A 137 -2.64 -15.01 0.06
N THR A 138 -3.78 -14.41 0.33
CA THR A 138 -4.57 -13.73 -0.71
C THR A 138 -3.81 -12.50 -1.19
N VAL A 139 -3.53 -12.42 -2.49
CA VAL A 139 -2.80 -11.29 -3.08
C VAL A 139 -3.76 -10.37 -3.82
N VAL A 140 -3.67 -9.08 -3.54
CA VAL A 140 -4.35 -8.00 -4.26
C VAL A 140 -3.29 -7.16 -4.95
N LEU A 141 -3.40 -6.98 -6.27
CA LEU A 141 -2.58 -6.02 -7.00
C LEU A 141 -3.24 -4.65 -6.97
N MET A 142 -2.47 -3.64 -6.58
CA MET A 142 -2.92 -2.26 -6.53
C MET A 142 -2.08 -1.42 -7.49
N SER A 143 -2.72 -0.61 -8.33
CA SER A 143 -2.00 0.39 -9.11
C SER A 143 -1.45 1.50 -8.22
N PRO A 144 -0.35 2.18 -8.58
CA PRO A 144 0.10 3.36 -7.85
C PRO A 144 -0.96 4.48 -7.89
N PRO A 145 -0.94 5.42 -6.93
CA PRO A 145 -1.77 6.62 -6.99
C PRO A 145 -1.33 7.53 -8.14
N ALA A 146 -2.23 8.41 -8.57
CA ALA A 146 -1.92 9.41 -9.58
C ALA A 146 -0.82 10.37 -9.09
N ALA A 147 0.19 10.62 -9.92
CA ALA A 147 1.17 11.66 -9.66
C ALA A 147 0.51 13.05 -9.70
N SER A 148 1.12 14.03 -9.05
CA SER A 148 0.65 15.41 -9.12
C SER A 148 0.78 15.96 -10.54
N ALA A 149 -0.17 16.79 -10.93
CA ALA A 149 -0.08 17.58 -12.15
C ALA A 149 0.84 18.81 -12.02
N ASP A 150 1.32 19.11 -10.81
CA ASP A 150 2.24 20.25 -10.59
C ASP A 150 3.65 19.93 -11.09
N THR A 151 3.99 20.49 -12.23
CA THR A 151 5.27 20.30 -12.91
C THR A 151 6.25 21.46 -12.70
N THR A 152 5.93 22.44 -11.85
CA THR A 152 6.65 23.71 -11.77
C THR A 152 8.02 23.61 -11.08
N ARG A 153 8.27 22.56 -10.29
CA ARG A 153 9.43 22.45 -9.41
C ARG A 153 10.50 21.46 -9.85
N TRP A 154 10.21 20.55 -10.79
CA TRP A 154 11.06 19.40 -11.14
C TRP A 154 11.09 19.18 -12.66
N PRO A 155 11.94 18.26 -13.15
CA PRO A 155 11.87 17.87 -14.55
C PRO A 155 10.43 17.57 -14.94
N SER A 156 10.04 18.02 -16.13
CA SER A 156 8.67 17.91 -16.60
C SER A 156 8.10 16.50 -16.43
N LEU A 157 6.95 16.40 -15.76
CA LEU A 157 6.14 15.19 -15.74
C LEU A 157 5.24 15.07 -16.99
N GLU A 158 5.54 15.83 -18.05
CA GLU A 158 4.83 15.76 -19.33
C GLU A 158 4.76 14.31 -19.82
N GLY A 159 3.57 13.87 -20.20
CA GLY A 159 3.32 12.50 -20.61
C GLY A 159 3.39 11.44 -19.49
N HIS A 160 3.72 11.82 -18.25
CA HIS A 160 3.84 10.85 -17.16
C HIS A 160 2.51 10.21 -16.78
N ALA A 161 1.41 10.96 -16.83
CA ALA A 161 0.06 10.41 -16.59
C ALA A 161 -0.29 9.27 -17.56
N ALA A 162 0.09 9.41 -18.85
CA ALA A 162 -0.09 8.36 -19.85
C ALA A 162 0.78 7.12 -19.53
N ARG A 163 2.03 7.34 -19.10
CA ARG A 163 2.91 6.24 -18.67
C ARG A 163 2.38 5.53 -17.44
N GLN A 164 1.87 6.27 -16.45
CA GLN A 164 1.21 5.65 -15.28
C GLN A 164 -0.02 4.84 -15.68
N ALA A 165 -0.84 5.34 -16.61
CA ALA A 165 -2.00 4.60 -17.11
C ALA A 165 -1.58 3.31 -17.83
N LEU A 166 -0.50 3.33 -18.62
CA LEU A 166 0.06 2.16 -19.27
C LEU A 166 0.45 1.07 -18.25
N TYR A 167 1.16 1.44 -17.20
CA TYR A 167 1.57 0.50 -16.14
C TYR A 167 0.37 0.01 -15.31
N ARG A 168 -0.58 0.88 -14.99
CA ARG A 168 -1.84 0.49 -14.34
C ARG A 168 -2.58 -0.58 -15.16
N ASP A 169 -2.70 -0.39 -16.48
CA ASP A 169 -3.39 -1.33 -17.36
C ASP A 169 -2.64 -2.67 -17.43
N ALA A 170 -1.31 -2.63 -17.50
CA ALA A 170 -0.48 -3.83 -17.44
C ALA A 170 -0.62 -4.61 -16.12
N ILE A 171 -0.69 -3.91 -14.98
CA ILE A 171 -0.94 -4.54 -13.67
C ILE A 171 -2.33 -5.17 -13.64
N ARG A 172 -3.35 -4.52 -14.21
CA ARG A 172 -4.71 -5.06 -14.32
C ARG A 172 -4.74 -6.34 -15.14
N GLU A 173 -4.10 -6.35 -16.31
CA GLU A 173 -4.02 -7.55 -17.16
C GLU A 173 -3.22 -8.67 -16.48
N LEU A 174 -2.15 -8.35 -15.76
CA LEU A 174 -1.40 -9.32 -14.97
C LEU A 174 -2.27 -9.93 -13.85
N ALA A 175 -3.04 -9.11 -13.14
CA ALA A 175 -3.98 -9.58 -12.13
C ALA A 175 -5.00 -10.54 -12.73
N LYS A 176 -5.60 -10.17 -13.86
CA LYS A 176 -6.54 -11.02 -14.59
C LYS A 176 -5.91 -12.35 -15.03
N ALA A 177 -4.72 -12.32 -15.61
CA ALA A 177 -3.99 -13.50 -16.07
C ALA A 177 -3.63 -14.47 -14.91
N ARG A 178 -3.46 -13.93 -13.70
CA ARG A 178 -3.14 -14.69 -12.49
C ARG A 178 -4.35 -15.00 -11.61
N SER A 179 -5.57 -14.61 -12.03
CA SER A 179 -6.82 -14.74 -11.26
C SER A 179 -6.71 -14.06 -9.87
N LEU A 180 -6.07 -12.90 -9.83
CA LEU A 180 -5.91 -12.08 -8.63
C LEU A 180 -6.86 -10.89 -8.64
N ALA A 181 -7.20 -10.38 -7.47
CA ALA A 181 -7.93 -9.14 -7.33
C ALA A 181 -7.08 -7.93 -7.76
N PHE A 182 -7.74 -6.91 -8.32
CA PHE A 182 -7.10 -5.66 -8.73
C PHE A 182 -7.80 -4.45 -8.13
N ALA A 183 -7.04 -3.58 -7.47
CA ALA A 183 -7.49 -2.31 -6.91
C ALA A 183 -6.96 -1.15 -7.76
N ASP A 184 -7.84 -0.41 -8.42
CA ASP A 184 -7.46 0.72 -9.29
C ASP A 184 -7.30 2.02 -8.48
N LEU A 185 -6.17 2.14 -7.76
CA LEU A 185 -5.87 3.33 -6.98
C LEU A 185 -5.58 4.54 -7.89
N LEU A 186 -5.02 4.33 -9.08
CA LEU A 186 -4.82 5.41 -10.05
C LEU A 186 -6.14 6.09 -10.38
N ALA A 187 -7.15 5.32 -10.75
CA ALA A 187 -8.48 5.86 -11.05
C ALA A 187 -9.13 6.51 -9.81
N ALA A 188 -9.02 5.89 -8.63
CA ALA A 188 -9.59 6.41 -7.39
C ALA A 188 -8.94 7.72 -6.92
N THR A 189 -7.70 8.01 -7.35
CA THR A 189 -6.97 9.23 -6.98
C THR A 189 -6.96 10.30 -8.07
N GLN A 190 -7.52 10.00 -9.25
CA GLN A 190 -7.70 11.03 -10.29
C GLN A 190 -8.56 12.18 -9.76
N GLY A 191 -8.04 13.40 -9.88
CA GLY A 191 -8.73 14.61 -9.40
C GLY A 191 -8.55 14.94 -7.91
N VAL A 192 -7.91 14.08 -7.12
CA VAL A 192 -7.47 14.44 -5.78
C VAL A 192 -6.34 15.47 -5.89
N LYS A 193 -6.55 16.65 -5.32
CA LYS A 193 -5.53 17.70 -5.33
C LYS A 193 -4.43 17.34 -4.35
N THR A 194 -3.21 17.25 -4.85
CA THR A 194 -2.01 16.97 -4.08
C THR A 194 -0.99 18.07 -4.26
N THR A 195 -0.20 18.33 -3.25
CA THR A 195 0.83 19.37 -3.25
C THR A 195 2.23 18.80 -3.49
N THR A 196 2.45 17.57 -3.24
CA THR A 196 3.68 16.79 -3.38
C THR A 196 5.00 17.56 -3.14
N VAL A 197 6.05 16.85 -2.75
CA VAL A 197 7.40 17.44 -2.61
C VAL A 197 8.04 17.67 -3.99
N ASN A 198 7.81 16.73 -4.90
CA ASN A 198 8.51 16.66 -6.20
C ASN A 198 7.64 16.05 -7.33
N GLY A 199 6.34 16.21 -7.26
CA GLY A 199 5.40 15.63 -8.24
C GLY A 199 5.00 14.18 -7.98
N VAL A 200 5.81 13.41 -7.28
CA VAL A 200 5.57 11.96 -7.00
C VAL A 200 5.69 11.58 -5.54
N THR A 201 6.34 12.40 -4.72
CA THR A 201 6.46 12.17 -3.27
C THR A 201 5.42 12.98 -2.53
N PHE A 202 4.47 12.29 -1.90
CA PHE A 202 3.36 12.92 -1.21
C PHE A 202 3.74 13.48 0.15
N THR A 203 3.12 14.60 0.53
CA THR A 203 3.21 15.23 1.86
C THR A 203 2.22 14.57 2.82
N GLU A 204 2.27 14.92 4.11
CA GLU A 204 1.29 14.46 5.10
C GLU A 204 -0.16 14.82 4.71
N SER A 205 -0.38 16.06 4.27
CA SER A 205 -1.71 16.51 3.82
C SER A 205 -2.20 15.71 2.61
N ASP A 206 -1.30 15.31 1.72
CA ASP A 206 -1.65 14.47 0.58
C ASP A 206 -2.05 13.06 1.03
N TYR A 207 -1.31 12.45 1.96
CA TYR A 207 -1.69 11.14 2.52
C TYR A 207 -3.06 11.17 3.19
N ARG A 208 -3.36 12.24 3.93
CA ARG A 208 -4.69 12.44 4.51
C ARG A 208 -5.78 12.51 3.43
N ALA A 209 -5.52 13.18 2.31
CA ALA A 209 -6.45 13.30 1.20
C ALA A 209 -6.58 12.02 0.37
N LEU A 210 -5.49 11.24 0.22
CA LEU A 210 -5.45 10.02 -0.60
C LEU A 210 -5.95 8.77 0.16
N ALA A 211 -5.85 8.72 1.49
CA ALA A 211 -6.20 7.56 2.28
C ALA A 211 -7.66 7.06 2.06
N PRO A 212 -8.68 7.93 1.90
CA PRO A 212 -10.03 7.49 1.54
C PRO A 212 -10.08 6.74 0.20
N ALA A 213 -9.29 7.19 -0.79
CA ALA A 213 -9.23 6.53 -2.10
C ALA A 213 -8.59 5.14 -2.02
N VAL A 214 -7.63 4.93 -1.13
CA VAL A 214 -7.07 3.59 -0.86
C VAL A 214 -8.16 2.66 -0.34
N VAL A 215 -8.92 3.09 0.67
CA VAL A 215 -10.04 2.32 1.23
C VAL A 215 -11.05 1.97 0.14
N GLN A 216 -11.46 2.98 -0.64
CA GLN A 216 -12.43 2.80 -1.72
C GLN A 216 -11.93 1.87 -2.82
N SER A 217 -10.65 1.97 -3.22
CA SER A 217 -10.07 1.11 -4.28
C SER A 217 -10.05 -0.38 -3.89
N LEU A 218 -10.04 -0.68 -2.59
CA LEU A 218 -10.15 -2.03 -2.05
C LEU A 218 -11.60 -2.52 -1.90
N GLY A 219 -12.59 -1.69 -2.28
CA GLY A 219 -14.01 -1.99 -2.10
C GLY A 219 -14.48 -1.92 -0.66
N LEU A 220 -13.66 -1.34 0.23
CA LEU A 220 -14.06 -1.05 1.59
C LEU A 220 -14.78 0.31 1.62
N THR A 221 -15.75 0.44 2.54
CA THR A 221 -16.54 1.67 2.63
C THR A 221 -16.55 2.21 4.05
N LEU A 222 -16.45 3.52 4.16
CA LEU A 222 -16.77 4.27 5.36
C LEU A 222 -17.85 5.27 4.97
N ASP A 223 -18.94 5.32 5.73
CA ASP A 223 -19.88 6.42 5.57
C ASP A 223 -19.19 7.76 5.93
N PRO A 224 -19.73 8.91 5.52
CA PRO A 224 -19.08 10.21 5.75
C PRO A 224 -18.81 10.52 7.22
N ALA A 225 -19.67 10.07 8.14
CA ALA A 225 -19.50 10.30 9.57
C ALA A 225 -18.36 9.40 10.12
N ALA A 226 -18.34 8.12 9.75
CA ALA A 226 -17.28 7.19 10.10
C ALA A 226 -15.91 7.62 9.52
N LEU A 227 -15.89 8.12 8.27
CA LEU A 227 -14.69 8.67 7.65
C LEU A 227 -14.16 9.87 8.42
N SER A 228 -15.03 10.86 8.73
CA SER A 228 -14.66 12.05 9.49
C SER A 228 -14.17 11.69 10.90
N SER A 229 -14.85 10.75 11.56
CA SER A 229 -14.44 10.24 12.87
C SER A 229 -13.06 9.58 12.82
N ALA A 230 -12.82 8.69 11.86
CA ALA A 230 -11.54 8.01 11.69
C ALA A 230 -10.39 8.99 11.38
N GLN A 231 -10.63 9.98 10.50
CA GLN A 231 -9.64 11.00 10.14
C GLN A 231 -9.32 11.97 11.29
N SER A 232 -10.21 12.12 12.25
CA SER A 232 -10.03 12.94 13.45
C SER A 232 -9.59 12.13 14.68
N ASN A 233 -9.49 10.81 14.58
CA ASN A 233 -9.06 9.93 15.69
C ASN A 233 -7.55 9.99 15.88
N VAL A 234 -7.07 11.10 16.44
CA VAL A 234 -5.65 11.33 16.73
C VAL A 234 -5.04 10.24 17.62
N PRO A 235 -5.71 9.74 18.68
CA PRO A 235 -5.18 8.64 19.47
C PRO A 235 -4.94 7.38 18.66
N LEU A 236 -5.86 6.98 17.79
CA LEU A 236 -5.69 5.81 16.91
C LEU A 236 -4.52 5.99 15.95
N GLN A 237 -4.45 7.14 15.26
CA GLN A 237 -3.35 7.44 14.35
C GLN A 237 -2.00 7.40 15.07
N LYS A 238 -1.90 7.97 16.27
CA LYS A 238 -0.69 7.96 17.08
C LYS A 238 -0.27 6.54 17.46
N ALA A 239 -1.20 5.69 17.87
CA ALA A 239 -0.92 4.29 18.18
C ALA A 239 -0.44 3.51 16.94
N VAL A 240 -1.03 3.78 15.76
CA VAL A 240 -0.58 3.23 14.47
C VAL A 240 0.85 3.67 14.16
N LEU A 241 1.17 4.95 14.30
CA LEU A 241 2.52 5.47 14.06
C LEU A 241 3.56 4.84 14.99
N GLU A 242 3.27 4.73 16.29
CA GLU A 242 4.16 4.11 17.26
C GLU A 242 4.37 2.62 16.95
N LYS A 243 3.30 1.89 16.61
CA LYS A 243 3.39 0.49 16.18
C LYS A 243 4.26 0.37 14.92
N ASN A 244 4.04 1.22 13.92
CA ASN A 244 4.80 1.19 12.68
C ASN A 244 6.29 1.50 12.90
N ARG A 245 6.62 2.42 13.81
CA ARG A 245 8.01 2.71 14.17
C ARG A 245 8.70 1.49 14.81
N LEU A 246 8.04 0.81 15.75
CA LEU A 246 8.56 -0.39 16.38
C LEU A 246 8.75 -1.52 15.35
N PHE A 247 7.75 -1.71 14.48
CA PHE A 247 7.81 -2.69 13.41
C PHE A 247 8.92 -2.39 12.40
N PHE A 248 9.13 -1.13 12.05
CA PHE A 248 10.23 -0.72 11.18
C PHE A 248 11.59 -1.09 11.77
N HIS A 249 11.83 -0.78 13.05
CA HIS A 249 13.08 -1.14 13.73
C HIS A 249 13.30 -2.66 13.80
N ARG A 250 12.25 -3.44 13.92
CA ARG A 250 12.31 -4.90 13.90
C ARG A 250 12.75 -5.45 12.54
N TRP A 251 12.20 -4.92 11.45
CA TRP A 251 12.31 -5.52 10.12
C TRP A 251 13.26 -4.79 9.18
N ARG A 252 13.62 -3.58 9.52
CA ARG A 252 14.54 -2.72 8.78
C ARG A 252 15.48 -1.98 9.73
N PRO A 253 16.18 -2.70 10.61
CA PRO A 253 17.10 -2.06 11.55
C PRO A 253 18.20 -1.34 10.78
N GLN A 254 18.60 -0.19 11.29
CA GLN A 254 19.74 0.55 10.74
C GLN A 254 21.04 -0.11 11.17
N ASN A 255 22.10 0.14 10.41
CA ASN A 255 23.45 -0.37 10.72
C ASN A 255 23.55 -1.90 10.80
N GLU A 256 22.89 -2.61 9.88
CA GLU A 256 22.89 -4.09 9.87
C GLU A 256 24.28 -4.72 9.95
N ILE A 257 25.32 -4.06 9.40
CA ILE A 257 26.68 -4.56 9.48
C ILE A 257 27.19 -4.67 10.93
N TYR A 258 26.69 -3.79 11.80
CA TYR A 258 27.03 -3.81 13.24
C TYR A 258 26.10 -4.71 14.05
N LEU A 259 24.91 -5.01 13.53
CA LEU A 259 23.97 -5.91 14.20
C LEU A 259 24.23 -7.37 13.86
N PHE A 260 24.39 -7.67 12.58
CA PHE A 260 24.42 -9.05 12.06
C PHE A 260 25.66 -9.37 11.22
N GLY A 261 26.39 -8.35 10.76
CA GLY A 261 27.53 -8.48 9.87
C GLY A 261 28.87 -8.69 10.57
N ALA A 262 29.95 -8.48 9.83
CA ALA A 262 31.32 -8.69 10.28
C ALA A 262 31.73 -7.79 11.47
N ARG A 263 31.06 -6.64 11.66
CA ARG A 263 31.35 -5.65 12.72
C ARG A 263 30.45 -5.77 13.95
N LYS A 264 29.66 -6.84 14.09
CA LYS A 264 28.70 -7.05 15.20
C LYS A 264 29.34 -7.00 16.59
N HIS A 265 30.60 -7.42 16.69
CA HIS A 265 31.35 -7.42 17.95
C HIS A 265 31.69 -6.01 18.46
N GLU A 266 31.71 -5.00 17.57
CA GLU A 266 32.04 -3.62 17.93
C GLU A 266 30.91 -2.94 18.73
N GLN A 267 29.69 -3.47 18.67
CA GLN A 267 28.53 -2.97 19.43
C GLN A 267 27.95 -4.04 20.40
N GLY A 268 28.77 -4.97 20.87
CA GLY A 268 28.39 -5.94 21.89
C GLY A 268 27.47 -7.05 21.43
N ASN A 269 27.40 -7.34 20.11
CA ASN A 269 26.55 -8.38 19.53
C ASN A 269 25.04 -8.20 19.84
N ASN A 270 24.57 -6.97 19.88
CA ASN A 270 23.22 -6.61 20.28
C ASN A 270 22.13 -6.96 19.24
N GLY A 271 22.48 -7.56 18.10
CA GLY A 271 21.51 -8.06 17.12
C GLY A 271 20.46 -9.02 17.70
N VAL A 272 20.78 -9.70 18.80
CA VAL A 272 19.86 -10.59 19.52
C VAL A 272 18.70 -9.85 20.19
N GLU A 273 18.81 -8.52 20.36
CA GLU A 273 17.78 -7.68 20.95
C GLU A 273 16.68 -7.30 19.94
N ILE A 274 16.96 -7.36 18.64
CA ILE A 274 16.02 -6.95 17.59
C ILE A 274 14.66 -7.66 17.69
N PRO A 275 14.54 -8.97 17.96
CA PRO A 275 13.25 -9.62 18.17
C PRO A 275 12.44 -9.10 19.36
N GLN A 276 13.05 -8.36 20.30
CA GLN A 276 12.33 -7.77 21.44
C GLN A 276 11.33 -6.68 21.02
N PHE A 277 11.40 -6.17 19.80
CA PHE A 277 10.37 -5.31 19.24
C PHE A 277 9.03 -6.04 19.00
N ASP A 278 9.03 -7.36 18.79
CA ASP A 278 7.80 -8.11 18.49
C ASP A 278 6.74 -8.01 19.60
N PRO A 279 7.04 -8.23 20.91
CA PRO A 279 6.06 -8.00 21.97
C PRO A 279 5.62 -6.55 22.10
N MET A 280 6.51 -5.57 21.81
CA MET A 280 6.15 -4.15 21.84
C MET A 280 5.15 -3.80 20.72
N VAL A 281 5.33 -4.35 19.53
CA VAL A 281 4.37 -4.24 18.41
C VAL A 281 3.02 -4.83 18.82
N ALA A 282 3.02 -6.02 19.43
CA ALA A 282 1.80 -6.69 19.85
C ALA A 282 1.00 -5.88 20.91
N GLU A 283 1.69 -5.19 21.84
CA GLU A 283 1.02 -4.30 22.80
C GLU A 283 0.36 -3.11 22.11
N LYS A 284 1.01 -2.51 21.10
CA LYS A 284 0.40 -1.43 20.32
C LYS A 284 -0.80 -1.90 19.51
N GLU A 285 -0.81 -3.13 19.02
CA GLU A 285 -1.97 -3.71 18.35
C GLU A 285 -3.18 -3.86 19.30
N LYS A 286 -2.95 -4.23 20.55
CA LYS A 286 -4.01 -4.25 21.57
C LYS A 286 -4.56 -2.86 21.86
N GLU A 287 -3.69 -1.84 21.87
CA GLU A 287 -4.10 -0.43 22.00
C GLU A 287 -4.95 0.01 20.81
N ILE A 288 -4.50 -0.26 19.58
CA ILE A 288 -5.21 0.03 18.33
C ILE A 288 -6.60 -0.63 18.35
N ALA A 289 -6.70 -1.89 18.75
CA ALA A 289 -7.98 -2.61 18.83
C ALA A 289 -8.99 -1.97 19.81
N LYS A 290 -8.51 -1.27 20.83
CA LYS A 290 -9.37 -0.51 21.75
C LYS A 290 -9.80 0.84 21.20
N LEU A 291 -8.91 1.50 20.44
CA LEU A 291 -9.11 2.88 19.95
C LEU A 291 -9.94 2.96 18.67
N LYS A 292 -10.07 1.88 17.92
CA LYS A 292 -10.86 1.84 16.68
C LYS A 292 -12.38 1.74 16.88
N LYS A 293 -12.84 1.60 18.13
CA LYS A 293 -14.26 1.43 18.50
C LYS A 293 -15.03 2.78 18.50
#